data_c5fd01f1b2b4b7cc10a9f2036cecbac2
#
_entry.id   c5fd01f1b2b4b7cc10a9f2036cecbac2
#
_cell.length_a   1.000
_cell.length_b   1.000
_cell.length_c   1.000
_cell.angle_alpha   90.00
_cell.angle_beta   90.00
_cell.angle_gamma   90.00
#
_symmetry.space_group_name_H-M   'P 1'
#
loop_
_entity.id
_entity.type
_entity.pdbx_description
1 polymer ?
#
loop_
_entity_poly.entity_id
_entity_poly.type
_entity_poly.pdbx_seq_one_letter_code
_entity_poly.pdbx_strand_id
1 'polypeptide(L)'
;MKYLNGVYTQYFNRRNRRVGHVFQGRYKAILVQKENYLLELSRYIVLNPIRARMVREAVDWPWSSYRATAGFKQEAPWLTTDWLLSGFATNRKEAQDRYRSYIQQGKNQPSPWEQLKNQIYLGTDQFVEDMQCKIDPSQSLEDIPRKQKQSPPRPLSYYANRYAVRDEAMAYAYLSGHYTLAEVGNWFGVSYATVSRAVKAVECKM
;
A
#
# COMPACT_ATOMS: atom_id res chain seq x y z
N MET A 1 0.88 17.81 -7.16
CA MET A 1 1.86 16.90 -7.80
C MET A 1 1.87 16.99 -9.34
N LYS A 2 0.73 16.98 -10.05
CA LYS A 2 0.72 17.08 -11.54
C LYS A 2 1.55 18.28 -12.05
N TYR A 3 1.30 19.47 -11.51
CA TYR A 3 2.01 20.69 -11.87
C TYR A 3 3.51 20.58 -11.55
N LEU A 4 3.87 20.18 -10.33
CA LEU A 4 5.27 20.03 -9.91
C LEU A 4 6.05 19.07 -10.81
N ASN A 5 5.49 17.88 -11.07
CA ASN A 5 6.12 16.90 -11.95
C ASN A 5 6.25 17.40 -13.38
N GLY A 6 5.27 18.15 -13.88
CA GLY A 6 5.31 18.75 -15.22
C GLY A 6 6.41 19.78 -15.37
N VAL A 7 6.49 20.74 -14.44
CA VAL A 7 7.52 21.77 -14.43
C VAL A 7 8.92 21.16 -14.28
N TYR A 8 9.08 20.20 -13.37
CA TYR A 8 10.36 19.49 -13.20
C TYR A 8 10.76 18.74 -14.47
N THR A 9 9.84 18.04 -15.13
CA THR A 9 10.12 17.32 -16.38
C THR A 9 10.61 18.28 -17.46
N GLN A 10 9.96 19.44 -17.62
CA GLN A 10 10.37 20.44 -18.61
C GLN A 10 11.76 20.99 -18.30
N TYR A 11 12.00 21.35 -17.03
CA TYR A 11 13.32 21.85 -16.58
C TYR A 11 14.41 20.81 -16.81
N PHE A 12 14.19 19.57 -16.37
CA PHE A 12 15.15 18.48 -16.51
C PHE A 12 15.49 18.20 -17.99
N ASN A 13 14.47 18.09 -18.85
CA ASN A 13 14.65 17.82 -20.25
C ASN A 13 15.42 18.94 -20.95
N ARG A 14 15.07 20.21 -20.66
CA ARG A 14 15.79 21.36 -21.22
C ARG A 14 17.25 21.39 -20.79
N ARG A 15 17.52 21.18 -19.47
CA ARG A 15 18.89 21.21 -18.93
C ARG A 15 19.76 20.07 -19.47
N ASN A 16 19.16 18.89 -19.67
CA ASN A 16 19.90 17.69 -20.10
C ASN A 16 19.76 17.39 -21.60
N ARG A 17 19.17 18.30 -22.39
CA ARG A 17 18.92 18.13 -23.84
C ARG A 17 18.21 16.80 -24.15
N ARG A 18 17.20 16.43 -23.35
CA ARG A 18 16.40 15.21 -23.49
C ARG A 18 14.96 15.55 -23.84
N VAL A 19 14.26 14.56 -24.38
CA VAL A 19 12.82 14.59 -24.64
C VAL A 19 12.15 13.37 -24.02
N GLY A 20 10.85 13.47 -23.76
CA GLY A 20 10.06 12.37 -23.25
C GLY A 20 9.74 12.47 -21.77
N HIS A 21 9.15 11.39 -21.24
CA HIS A 21 8.71 11.32 -19.86
C HIS A 21 9.87 11.06 -18.89
N VAL A 22 9.97 11.86 -17.82
CA VAL A 22 10.93 11.65 -16.72
C VAL A 22 10.32 10.73 -15.66
N PHE A 23 9.01 10.79 -15.46
CA PHE A 23 8.28 9.95 -14.50
C PHE A 23 7.50 8.83 -15.22
N GLN A 24 7.52 7.65 -14.63
CA GLN A 24 6.82 6.46 -15.14
C GLN A 24 5.31 6.49 -14.83
N GLY A 25 4.60 7.54 -15.20
CA GLY A 25 3.17 7.65 -15.01
C GLY A 25 2.73 8.66 -13.96
N ARG A 26 1.48 8.52 -13.51
CA ARG A 26 0.86 9.45 -12.56
C ARG A 26 1.42 9.29 -11.15
N TYR A 27 1.40 10.37 -10.38
CA TYR A 27 1.65 10.34 -8.95
C TYR A 27 0.71 9.34 -8.26
N LYS A 28 1.27 8.49 -7.42
CA LYS A 28 0.53 7.57 -6.57
C LYS A 28 0.75 7.95 -5.11
N ALA A 29 -0.32 8.03 -4.34
CA ALA A 29 -0.27 8.20 -2.91
C ALA A 29 -0.69 6.88 -2.24
N ILE A 30 -0.06 6.54 -1.14
CA ILE A 30 -0.39 5.38 -0.32
C ILE A 30 -0.67 5.88 1.07
N LEU A 31 -1.83 5.50 1.60
CA LEU A 31 -2.22 5.78 2.96
C LEU A 31 -1.69 4.66 3.86
N VAL A 32 -0.87 5.02 4.84
CA VAL A 32 -0.16 4.06 5.69
C VAL A 32 -0.69 4.13 7.11
N GLN A 33 -1.04 2.98 7.68
CA GLN A 33 -1.34 2.85 9.09
C GLN A 33 -0.05 2.98 9.90
N LYS A 34 0.06 4.08 10.63
CA LYS A 34 1.29 4.51 11.31
C LYS A 34 1.83 3.45 12.27
N GLU A 35 0.96 2.92 13.12
CA GLU A 35 1.34 2.05 14.23
C GLU A 35 1.98 0.73 13.77
N ASN A 36 1.47 0.18 12.67
CA ASN A 36 1.85 -1.15 12.22
C ASN A 36 2.91 -1.15 11.11
N TYR A 37 2.93 -0.12 10.27
CA TYR A 37 3.71 -0.17 9.03
C TYR A 37 4.79 0.89 8.90
N LEU A 38 4.82 1.90 9.78
CA LEU A 38 5.73 3.02 9.62
C LEU A 38 7.21 2.61 9.79
N LEU A 39 7.51 1.73 10.75
CA LEU A 39 8.86 1.21 10.95
C LEU A 39 9.33 0.39 9.75
N GLU A 40 8.46 -0.48 9.24
CA GLU A 40 8.75 -1.29 8.05
C GLU A 40 8.95 -0.42 6.80
N LEU A 41 8.11 0.59 6.62
CA LEU A 41 8.24 1.53 5.52
C LEU A 41 9.55 2.32 5.61
N SER A 42 9.93 2.78 6.81
CA SER A 42 11.20 3.47 7.02
C SER A 42 12.40 2.59 6.65
N ARG A 43 12.37 1.32 7.05
CA ARG A 43 13.37 0.31 6.69
C ARG A 43 13.43 0.09 5.18
N TYR A 44 12.28 -0.08 4.56
CA TYR A 44 12.18 -0.28 3.12
C TYR A 44 12.79 0.88 2.33
N ILE A 45 12.48 2.14 2.71
CA ILE A 45 13.00 3.33 2.05
C ILE A 45 14.52 3.38 2.14
N VAL A 46 15.07 3.12 3.32
CA VAL A 46 16.52 3.15 3.56
C VAL A 46 17.25 2.03 2.81
N LEU A 47 16.62 0.85 2.64
CA LEU A 47 17.20 -0.29 1.95
C LEU A 47 17.00 -0.26 0.42
N ASN A 48 16.22 0.67 -0.11
CA ASN A 48 15.95 0.77 -1.55
C ASN A 48 17.21 0.83 -2.42
N PRO A 49 18.24 1.64 -2.09
CA PRO A 49 19.48 1.67 -2.87
C PRO A 49 20.22 0.32 -2.88
N ILE A 50 20.17 -0.44 -1.79
CA ILE A 50 20.76 -1.79 -1.71
C ILE A 50 19.96 -2.75 -2.59
N ARG A 51 18.62 -2.72 -2.52
CA ARG A 51 17.73 -3.53 -3.35
C ARG A 51 17.91 -3.25 -4.84
N ALA A 52 18.17 -1.98 -5.18
CA ALA A 52 18.49 -1.54 -6.54
C ALA A 52 19.95 -1.83 -6.95
N ARG A 53 20.75 -2.47 -6.08
CA ARG A 53 22.17 -2.79 -6.30
C ARG A 53 23.04 -1.55 -6.59
N MET A 54 22.63 -0.39 -6.10
CA MET A 54 23.40 0.86 -6.25
C MET A 54 24.54 0.97 -5.24
N VAL A 55 24.33 0.41 -4.04
CA VAL A 55 25.32 0.34 -2.94
C VAL A 55 25.25 -1.02 -2.25
N ARG A 56 26.28 -1.38 -1.49
CA ARG A 56 26.32 -2.63 -0.71
C ARG A 56 25.70 -2.46 0.68
N GLU A 57 25.96 -1.33 1.32
CA GLU A 57 25.50 -1.02 2.67
C GLU A 57 24.65 0.27 2.68
N ALA A 58 23.70 0.37 3.60
CA ALA A 58 22.84 1.56 3.71
C ALA A 58 23.64 2.84 4.05
N VAL A 59 24.74 2.67 4.76
CA VAL A 59 25.65 3.77 5.11
C VAL A 59 26.36 4.36 3.88
N ASP A 60 26.53 3.59 2.82
CA ASP A 60 27.22 4.06 1.60
C ASP A 60 26.34 5.02 0.78
N TRP A 61 25.01 5.04 1.02
CA TRP A 61 24.11 5.92 0.29
C TRP A 61 23.94 7.28 0.97
N PRO A 62 24.52 8.36 0.43
CA PRO A 62 24.53 9.67 1.09
C PRO A 62 23.19 10.41 1.04
N TRP A 63 22.28 9.98 0.17
CA TRP A 63 21.01 10.65 -0.11
C TRP A 63 19.82 10.09 0.68
N SER A 64 20.08 9.38 1.79
CA SER A 64 19.05 8.91 2.70
C SER A 64 19.21 9.49 4.11
N SER A 65 18.15 9.39 4.92
CA SER A 65 18.18 9.76 6.33
C SER A 65 18.97 8.77 7.20
N TYR A 66 19.39 7.62 6.66
CA TYR A 66 19.97 6.53 7.43
C TYR A 66 21.18 6.98 8.29
N ARG A 67 22.12 7.71 7.68
CA ARG A 67 23.33 8.14 8.40
C ARG A 67 23.01 9.01 9.62
N ALA A 68 22.01 9.89 9.50
CA ALA A 68 21.60 10.76 10.59
C ALA A 68 20.82 9.97 11.64
N THR A 69 19.82 9.19 11.23
CA THR A 69 19.00 8.38 12.14
C THR A 69 19.85 7.35 12.90
N ALA A 70 20.81 6.72 12.25
CA ALA A 70 21.72 5.74 12.84
C ALA A 70 22.87 6.34 13.68
N GLY A 71 22.98 7.69 13.75
CA GLY A 71 23.99 8.37 14.54
C GLY A 71 25.38 8.48 13.87
N PHE A 72 25.50 8.21 12.57
CA PHE A 72 26.75 8.35 11.83
C PHE A 72 27.00 9.79 11.32
N LYS A 73 25.97 10.64 11.34
CA LYS A 73 26.04 12.04 10.89
C LYS A 73 25.11 12.87 11.75
N GLN A 74 25.44 14.13 11.95
CA GLN A 74 24.54 15.10 12.57
C GLN A 74 23.25 15.26 11.76
N GLU A 75 22.13 15.33 12.45
CA GLU A 75 20.83 15.55 11.86
C GLU A 75 20.70 16.93 11.24
N ALA A 76 20.07 17.00 10.08
CA ALA A 76 19.70 18.27 9.50
C ALA A 76 18.51 18.87 10.27
N PRO A 77 18.39 20.21 10.41
CA PRO A 77 17.33 20.85 11.21
C PRO A 77 15.88 20.49 10.78
N TRP A 78 15.72 20.09 9.53
CA TRP A 78 14.41 19.70 8.96
C TRP A 78 14.11 18.20 9.09
N LEU A 79 15.06 17.39 9.60
CA LEU A 79 14.91 15.95 9.75
C LEU A 79 14.50 15.62 11.20
N THR A 80 13.31 15.03 11.36
CA THR A 80 12.81 14.56 12.66
C THR A 80 13.00 13.06 12.76
N THR A 81 13.80 12.59 13.70
CA THR A 81 14.11 11.15 13.90
C THR A 81 13.58 10.60 15.23
N ASP A 82 13.24 11.46 16.19
CA ASP A 82 12.89 11.08 17.56
C ASP A 82 11.68 10.13 17.62
N TRP A 83 10.65 10.40 16.82
CA TRP A 83 9.46 9.55 16.76
C TRP A 83 9.78 8.13 16.26
N LEU A 84 10.77 7.99 15.35
CA LEU A 84 11.20 6.69 14.83
C LEU A 84 12.06 5.96 15.86
N LEU A 85 13.02 6.65 16.45
CA LEU A 85 13.95 6.09 17.43
C LEU A 85 13.26 5.71 18.74
N SER A 86 12.25 6.45 19.17
CA SER A 86 11.45 6.13 20.36
C SER A 86 10.75 4.77 20.30
N GLY A 87 10.51 4.26 19.08
CA GLY A 87 10.00 2.90 18.86
C GLY A 87 11.01 1.78 19.17
N PHE A 88 12.30 2.11 19.36
CA PHE A 88 13.34 1.12 19.64
C PHE A 88 13.83 1.14 21.10
N ALA A 89 14.02 2.31 21.69
CA ALA A 89 14.41 2.46 23.09
C ALA A 89 14.21 3.91 23.55
N THR A 90 14.18 4.11 24.88
CA THR A 90 14.11 5.43 25.50
C THR A 90 15.45 6.17 25.39
N ASN A 91 16.56 5.44 25.53
CA ASN A 91 17.89 6.00 25.39
C ASN A 91 18.25 6.11 23.90
N ARG A 92 18.64 7.31 23.47
CA ARG A 92 18.93 7.60 22.05
C ARG A 92 20.03 6.72 21.47
N LYS A 93 21.13 6.50 22.21
CA LYS A 93 22.24 5.67 21.72
C LYS A 93 21.80 4.22 21.54
N GLU A 94 21.11 3.69 22.51
CA GLU A 94 20.55 2.33 22.44
C GLU A 94 19.52 2.21 21.30
N ALA A 95 18.67 3.21 21.12
CA ALA A 95 17.71 3.26 20.03
C ALA A 95 18.40 3.23 18.66
N GLN A 96 19.50 3.96 18.51
CA GLN A 96 20.31 3.96 17.28
C GLN A 96 20.97 2.61 17.02
N ASP A 97 21.48 1.93 18.06
CA ASP A 97 22.06 0.59 17.94
C ASP A 97 21.01 -0.44 17.51
N ARG A 98 19.83 -0.41 18.12
CA ARG A 98 18.71 -1.28 17.77
C ARG A 98 18.18 -0.97 16.35
N TYR A 99 18.10 0.30 15.97
CA TYR A 99 17.73 0.72 14.62
C TYR A 99 18.70 0.18 13.57
N ARG A 100 20.03 0.25 13.81
CA ARG A 100 21.04 -0.32 12.91
C ARG A 100 20.84 -1.83 12.71
N SER A 101 20.63 -2.56 13.81
CA SER A 101 20.35 -4.00 13.77
C SER A 101 19.08 -4.30 12.99
N TYR A 102 18.01 -3.53 13.21
CA TYR A 102 16.74 -3.65 12.50
C TYR A 102 16.88 -3.44 10.99
N ILE A 103 17.66 -2.44 10.57
CA ILE A 103 17.93 -2.19 9.14
C ILE A 103 18.71 -3.35 8.51
N GLN A 104 19.75 -3.86 9.18
CA GLN A 104 20.55 -4.97 8.68
C GLN A 104 19.71 -6.24 8.47
N GLN A 105 18.81 -6.56 9.40
CA GLN A 105 17.92 -7.72 9.31
C GLN A 105 16.91 -7.61 8.15
N GLY A 106 16.66 -6.41 7.65
CA GLY A 106 15.70 -6.15 6.59
C GLY A 106 16.19 -6.34 5.15
N LYS A 107 17.47 -6.64 4.92
CA LYS A 107 18.05 -6.70 3.57
C LYS A 107 17.33 -7.66 2.62
N ASN A 108 16.81 -8.79 3.12
CA ASN A 108 16.14 -9.82 2.33
C ASN A 108 14.63 -9.93 2.58
N GLN A 109 14.03 -8.96 3.26
CA GLN A 109 12.60 -8.96 3.52
C GLN A 109 11.78 -8.64 2.25
N PRO A 110 10.58 -9.20 2.11
CA PRO A 110 9.69 -8.86 1.00
C PRO A 110 9.36 -7.37 0.98
N SER A 111 8.82 -6.91 -0.14
CA SER A 111 8.41 -5.50 -0.26
C SER A 111 7.13 -5.26 0.54
N PRO A 112 7.03 -4.20 1.37
CA PRO A 112 5.77 -3.84 2.03
C PRO A 112 4.65 -3.54 1.04
N TRP A 113 4.98 -3.24 -0.22
CA TRP A 113 3.99 -3.00 -1.27
C TRP A 113 3.22 -4.26 -1.70
N GLU A 114 3.69 -5.45 -1.37
CA GLU A 114 2.96 -6.71 -1.61
C GLU A 114 1.71 -6.83 -0.71
N GLN A 115 1.70 -6.08 0.40
CA GLN A 115 0.58 -6.02 1.34
C GLN A 115 -0.42 -4.89 1.04
N LEU A 116 -0.24 -4.18 -0.09
CA LEU A 116 -1.14 -3.09 -0.46
C LEU A 116 -2.57 -3.59 -0.72
N LYS A 117 -3.51 -3.01 0.00
CA LYS A 117 -4.95 -3.18 -0.21
C LYS A 117 -5.47 -2.08 -1.12
N ASN A 118 -6.33 -2.45 -2.06
CA ASN A 118 -6.94 -1.51 -3.01
C ASN A 118 -5.93 -0.60 -3.74
N GLN A 119 -4.66 -1.00 -3.84
CA GLN A 119 -3.56 -0.25 -4.47
C GLN A 119 -3.15 1.05 -3.76
N ILE A 120 -3.80 1.44 -2.67
CA ILE A 120 -3.57 2.72 -1.97
C ILE A 120 -3.52 2.62 -0.45
N TYR A 121 -3.87 1.49 0.15
CA TYR A 121 -3.84 1.33 1.61
C TYR A 121 -2.77 0.33 2.04
N LEU A 122 -1.97 0.73 3.01
CA LEU A 122 -1.05 -0.15 3.73
C LEU A 122 -1.48 -0.16 5.20
N GLY A 123 -2.29 -1.15 5.57
CA GLY A 123 -2.93 -1.22 6.88
C GLY A 123 -3.78 -2.48 7.06
N THR A 124 -4.38 -2.62 8.23
CA THR A 124 -5.37 -3.65 8.54
C THR A 124 -6.67 -3.43 7.77
N ASP A 125 -7.56 -4.44 7.71
CA ASP A 125 -8.88 -4.28 7.07
C ASP A 125 -9.71 -3.22 7.79
N GLN A 126 -9.65 -3.19 9.13
CA GLN A 126 -10.32 -2.17 9.93
C GLN A 126 -9.82 -0.76 9.57
N PHE A 127 -8.51 -0.57 9.42
CA PHE A 127 -7.95 0.70 8.99
C PHE A 127 -8.50 1.15 7.63
N VAL A 128 -8.63 0.22 6.68
CA VAL A 128 -9.19 0.54 5.35
C VAL A 128 -10.65 0.95 5.46
N GLU A 129 -11.45 0.23 6.25
CA GLU A 129 -12.86 0.58 6.51
C GLU A 129 -12.99 1.96 7.14
N ASP A 130 -12.20 2.25 8.19
CA ASP A 130 -12.20 3.54 8.89
C ASP A 130 -11.82 4.70 7.96
N MET A 131 -10.88 4.46 7.02
CA MET A 131 -10.49 5.49 6.06
C MET A 131 -11.56 5.68 4.97
N GLN A 132 -12.21 4.62 4.52
CA GLN A 132 -13.29 4.71 3.55
C GLN A 132 -14.53 5.41 4.13
N CYS A 133 -14.85 5.21 5.40
CA CYS A 133 -15.93 5.92 6.08
C CYS A 133 -15.72 7.45 6.15
N LYS A 134 -14.47 7.92 6.02
CA LYS A 134 -14.13 9.35 6.01
C LYS A 134 -14.27 10.01 4.64
N ILE A 135 -14.58 9.26 3.60
CA ILE A 135 -14.80 9.82 2.26
C ILE A 135 -16.13 10.57 2.30
N ASP A 136 -16.10 11.84 1.90
CA ASP A 136 -17.29 12.67 1.81
C ASP A 136 -18.21 12.13 0.70
N PRO A 137 -19.46 11.70 1.02
CA PRO A 137 -20.39 11.16 0.03
C PRO A 137 -20.76 12.16 -1.08
N SER A 138 -20.59 13.45 -0.84
CA SER A 138 -20.90 14.50 -1.84
C SER A 138 -19.85 14.63 -2.94
N GLN A 139 -18.64 14.06 -2.74
CA GLN A 139 -17.58 14.14 -3.72
C GLN A 139 -17.78 13.11 -4.85
N SER A 140 -17.71 13.59 -6.10
CA SER A 140 -17.67 12.66 -7.24
C SER A 140 -16.41 11.82 -7.22
N LEU A 141 -16.60 10.50 -7.25
CA LEU A 141 -15.51 9.52 -7.32
C LEU A 141 -15.34 8.92 -8.73
N GLU A 142 -15.93 9.53 -9.76
CA GLU A 142 -15.93 8.99 -11.12
C GLU A 142 -14.53 8.76 -11.68
N ASP A 143 -13.61 9.70 -11.42
CA ASP A 143 -12.21 9.63 -11.88
C ASP A 143 -11.34 8.65 -11.05
N ILE A 144 -11.87 8.07 -9.97
CA ILE A 144 -11.13 7.16 -9.10
C ILE A 144 -11.30 5.72 -9.60
N PRO A 145 -10.21 4.96 -9.82
CA PRO A 145 -10.28 3.57 -10.24
C PRO A 145 -11.16 2.71 -9.33
N ARG A 146 -12.00 1.86 -9.93
CA ARG A 146 -12.94 0.98 -9.19
C ARG A 146 -12.26 0.21 -8.05
N LYS A 147 -11.06 -0.32 -8.28
CA LYS A 147 -10.28 -1.06 -7.26
C LYS A 147 -9.95 -0.24 -6.02
N GLN A 148 -9.83 1.08 -6.13
CA GLN A 148 -9.51 1.96 -4.99
C GLN A 148 -10.75 2.29 -4.15
N LYS A 149 -11.95 2.19 -4.74
CA LYS A 149 -13.23 2.45 -4.08
C LYS A 149 -13.83 1.22 -3.38
N GLN A 150 -13.36 0.03 -3.73
CA GLN A 150 -13.91 -1.22 -3.18
C GLN A 150 -13.63 -1.34 -1.68
N SER A 151 -14.60 -1.81 -0.93
CA SER A 151 -14.39 -2.24 0.46
C SER A 151 -13.35 -3.36 0.52
N PRO A 152 -12.67 -3.58 1.66
CA PRO A 152 -11.78 -4.71 1.82
C PRO A 152 -12.48 -6.04 1.46
N PRO A 153 -11.76 -6.99 0.84
CA PRO A 153 -12.36 -8.28 0.49
C PRO A 153 -12.79 -9.02 1.77
N ARG A 154 -14.06 -9.28 1.90
CA ARG A 154 -14.58 -10.17 2.95
C ARG A 154 -14.35 -11.61 2.52
N PRO A 155 -13.92 -12.53 3.40
CA PRO A 155 -13.74 -13.93 3.03
C PRO A 155 -15.05 -14.56 2.54
N LEU A 156 -14.97 -15.56 1.65
CA LEU A 156 -16.17 -16.21 1.10
C LEU A 156 -17.06 -16.83 2.18
N SER A 157 -16.46 -17.27 3.30
CA SER A 157 -17.19 -17.72 4.50
C SER A 157 -18.09 -16.64 5.09
N TYR A 158 -17.72 -15.36 5.00
CA TYR A 158 -18.56 -14.25 5.46
C TYR A 158 -19.90 -14.21 4.70
N TYR A 159 -19.85 -14.35 3.36
CA TYR A 159 -21.05 -14.36 2.54
C TYR A 159 -21.91 -15.61 2.81
N ALA A 160 -21.28 -16.78 2.94
CA ALA A 160 -21.99 -18.02 3.28
C ALA A 160 -22.72 -17.93 4.64
N ASN A 161 -22.14 -17.26 5.63
CA ASN A 161 -22.74 -17.09 6.95
C ASN A 161 -23.81 -15.99 7.00
N ARG A 162 -23.67 -14.97 6.14
CA ARG A 162 -24.56 -13.81 6.14
C ARG A 162 -25.88 -14.07 5.42
N TYR A 163 -25.87 -14.86 4.36
CA TYR A 163 -27.05 -15.12 3.53
C TYR A 163 -27.53 -16.55 3.74
N ALA A 164 -28.81 -16.72 4.12
CA ALA A 164 -29.41 -18.03 4.34
C ALA A 164 -29.52 -18.84 3.05
N VAL A 165 -29.68 -18.17 1.92
CA VAL A 165 -29.80 -18.81 0.60
C VAL A 165 -28.42 -18.85 -0.06
N ARG A 166 -27.97 -20.06 -0.43
CA ARG A 166 -26.65 -20.28 -1.05
C ARG A 166 -26.47 -19.47 -2.33
N ASP A 167 -27.50 -19.37 -3.16
CA ASP A 167 -27.40 -18.60 -4.42
C ASP A 167 -27.25 -17.12 -4.17
N GLU A 168 -27.86 -16.54 -3.15
CA GLU A 168 -27.66 -15.16 -2.74
C GLU A 168 -26.23 -14.96 -2.22
N ALA A 169 -25.73 -15.86 -1.38
CA ALA A 169 -24.35 -15.82 -0.90
C ALA A 169 -23.34 -15.78 -2.04
N MET A 170 -23.50 -16.65 -3.04
CA MET A 170 -22.67 -16.69 -4.24
C MET A 170 -22.77 -15.40 -5.06
N ALA A 171 -24.00 -14.92 -5.27
CA ALA A 171 -24.23 -13.71 -6.04
C ALA A 171 -23.60 -12.47 -5.39
N TYR A 172 -23.83 -12.25 -4.09
CA TYR A 172 -23.25 -11.12 -3.38
C TYR A 172 -21.73 -11.22 -3.22
N ALA A 173 -21.16 -12.42 -3.10
CA ALA A 173 -19.72 -12.62 -3.14
C ALA A 173 -19.12 -12.15 -4.46
N TYR A 174 -19.73 -12.52 -5.59
CA TYR A 174 -19.30 -12.05 -6.92
C TYR A 174 -19.54 -10.55 -7.12
N LEU A 175 -20.72 -10.04 -6.77
CA LEU A 175 -21.09 -8.63 -6.91
C LEU A 175 -20.22 -7.69 -6.06
N SER A 176 -19.58 -8.21 -5.00
CA SER A 176 -18.57 -7.44 -4.25
C SER A 176 -17.39 -6.99 -5.13
N GLY A 177 -17.17 -7.68 -6.27
CA GLY A 177 -16.11 -7.38 -7.24
C GLY A 177 -14.72 -7.84 -6.82
N HIS A 178 -14.60 -8.61 -5.74
CA HIS A 178 -13.33 -9.15 -5.24
C HIS A 178 -13.04 -10.56 -5.72
N TYR A 179 -14.07 -11.29 -6.17
CA TYR A 179 -13.96 -12.68 -6.56
C TYR A 179 -14.44 -12.89 -8.00
N THR A 180 -13.79 -13.79 -8.70
CA THR A 180 -14.25 -14.26 -10.02
C THR A 180 -15.34 -15.31 -9.87
N LEU A 181 -16.14 -15.53 -10.93
CA LEU A 181 -17.15 -16.60 -10.95
C LEU A 181 -16.53 -17.98 -10.67
N ALA A 182 -15.29 -18.21 -11.13
CA ALA A 182 -14.58 -19.46 -10.92
C ALA A 182 -14.16 -19.65 -9.45
N GLU A 183 -13.62 -18.62 -8.80
CA GLU A 183 -13.22 -18.66 -7.39
C GLU A 183 -14.42 -18.89 -6.48
N VAL A 184 -15.53 -18.17 -6.72
CA VAL A 184 -16.79 -18.39 -5.98
C VAL A 184 -17.30 -19.81 -6.22
N GLY A 185 -17.30 -20.26 -7.48
CA GLY A 185 -17.74 -21.61 -7.84
C GLY A 185 -16.92 -22.70 -7.15
N ASN A 186 -15.61 -22.59 -7.18
CA ASN A 186 -14.69 -23.54 -6.53
C ASN A 186 -14.93 -23.61 -5.02
N TRP A 187 -15.10 -22.47 -4.36
CA TRP A 187 -15.32 -22.41 -2.92
C TRP A 187 -16.67 -23.01 -2.50
N PHE A 188 -17.73 -22.72 -3.25
CA PHE A 188 -19.07 -23.25 -3.00
C PHE A 188 -19.30 -24.68 -3.57
N GLY A 189 -18.30 -25.26 -4.27
CA GLY A 189 -18.40 -26.60 -4.89
C GLY A 189 -19.38 -26.66 -6.05
N VAL A 190 -19.45 -25.62 -6.87
CA VAL A 190 -20.33 -25.52 -8.06
C VAL A 190 -19.58 -25.01 -9.28
N SER A 191 -20.19 -25.19 -10.46
CA SER A 191 -19.65 -24.63 -11.69
C SER A 191 -19.79 -23.10 -11.73
N TYR A 192 -18.90 -22.42 -12.45
CA TYR A 192 -19.00 -20.97 -12.69
C TYR A 192 -20.34 -20.58 -13.33
N ALA A 193 -20.94 -21.47 -14.15
CA ALA A 193 -22.22 -21.23 -14.77
C ALA A 193 -23.39 -21.19 -13.76
N THR A 194 -23.28 -21.95 -12.68
CA THR A 194 -24.25 -21.91 -11.57
C THR A 194 -24.18 -20.58 -10.85
N VAL A 195 -22.95 -20.10 -10.56
CA VAL A 195 -22.73 -18.78 -9.95
C VAL A 195 -23.28 -17.66 -10.85
N SER A 196 -23.00 -17.73 -12.16
CA SER A 196 -23.50 -16.73 -13.13
C SER A 196 -25.04 -16.67 -13.16
N ARG A 197 -25.71 -17.82 -13.05
CA ARG A 197 -27.19 -17.86 -12.96
C ARG A 197 -27.72 -17.25 -11.67
N ALA A 198 -27.06 -17.54 -10.55
CA ALA A 198 -27.39 -16.95 -9.25
C ALA A 198 -27.24 -15.41 -9.28
N VAL A 199 -26.15 -14.89 -9.88
CA VAL A 199 -25.92 -13.45 -10.05
C VAL A 199 -27.05 -12.80 -10.86
N LYS A 200 -27.40 -13.37 -12.02
CA LYS A 200 -28.51 -12.85 -12.85
C LYS A 200 -29.84 -12.85 -12.11
N ALA A 201 -30.13 -13.88 -11.33
CA ALA A 201 -31.37 -13.96 -10.56
C ALA A 201 -31.45 -12.87 -9.46
N VAL A 202 -30.33 -12.46 -8.88
CA VAL A 202 -30.27 -11.37 -7.90
C VAL A 202 -30.32 -10.01 -8.58
N GLU A 203 -29.61 -9.80 -9.69
CA GLU A 203 -29.63 -8.56 -10.47
C GLU A 203 -31.04 -8.23 -11.01
N CYS A 204 -31.82 -9.24 -11.37
CA CYS A 204 -33.21 -9.05 -11.81
C CYS A 204 -34.19 -8.68 -10.67
N LYS A 205 -33.77 -8.83 -9.40
CA LYS A 205 -34.58 -8.48 -8.22
C LYS A 205 -34.25 -7.12 -7.63
N MET A 206 -33.12 -6.50 -8.05
CA MET A 206 -32.70 -5.15 -7.68
C MET A 206 -33.32 -4.11 -8.62
#